data_62f96c75710f70796719b5d9b21fade2
#
_entry.id   62f96c75710f70796719b5d9b21fade2
#
_cell.length_a   1.000
_cell.length_b   1.000
_cell.length_c   1.000
_cell.angle_alpha   90.00
_cell.angle_beta   90.00
_cell.angle_gamma   90.00
#
_symmetry.space_group_name_H-M   'P 1'
#
loop_
_entity.id
_entity.type
_entity.pdbx_description
1 polymer ?
#
loop_
_entity_poly.entity_id
_entity_poly.type
_entity_poly.pdbx_seq_one_letter_code
_entity_poly.pdbx_strand_id
1 'polypeptide(L)'
;MTARPLTELVHPSWAKALAPVEPTLTALGSFLREEVAVGRGYLPGGAHILRAFEQPLDDVRVLIVGQDPYPTPGHPIGLSFAVAPDVRPIPRSLINIYAELQSDLGLTAPSHGDLTPWAERGVLLLNRVLTVRPGTPASHRGKGWEEVTDCAIDALASRGGPLVAILWGRDARALRSRLDGIPCVESPHPSPLSARSGFFGSRPFSRANALLQEQGADPLDWSLT
;
A
#
# COMPACT_ATOMS: atom_id res chain seq x y z
N MET A 1 -7.82 -12.74 -25.70
CA MET A 1 -8.09 -13.27 -24.34
C MET A 1 -9.03 -12.31 -23.67
N THR A 2 -10.20 -12.76 -23.26
CA THR A 2 -11.16 -11.98 -22.46
C THR A 2 -10.52 -11.57 -21.13
N ALA A 3 -10.74 -10.32 -20.71
CA ALA A 3 -10.28 -9.88 -19.40
C ALA A 3 -10.97 -10.72 -18.32
N ARG A 4 -10.24 -11.15 -17.29
CA ARG A 4 -10.85 -11.82 -16.13
C ARG A 4 -11.73 -10.84 -15.39
N PRO A 5 -12.89 -11.27 -14.89
CA PRO A 5 -13.77 -10.40 -14.11
C PRO A 5 -13.08 -9.97 -12.81
N LEU A 6 -13.42 -8.79 -12.30
CA LEU A 6 -12.82 -8.24 -11.10
C LEU A 6 -12.98 -9.16 -9.87
N THR A 7 -14.10 -9.89 -9.81
CA THR A 7 -14.41 -10.88 -8.76
C THR A 7 -13.42 -12.07 -8.68
N GLU A 8 -12.64 -12.29 -9.74
CA GLU A 8 -11.58 -13.32 -9.75
C GLU A 8 -10.19 -12.74 -9.43
N LEU A 9 -10.08 -11.42 -9.34
CA LEU A 9 -8.81 -10.71 -9.18
C LEU A 9 -8.60 -10.11 -7.79
N VAL A 10 -9.70 -9.88 -7.06
CA VAL A 10 -9.70 -9.29 -5.72
C VAL A 10 -10.74 -9.97 -4.83
N HIS A 11 -10.69 -9.73 -3.52
CA HIS A 11 -11.73 -10.21 -2.60
C HIS A 11 -13.11 -9.66 -2.99
N PRO A 12 -14.22 -10.43 -2.86
CA PRO A 12 -15.56 -10.00 -3.29
C PRO A 12 -16.03 -8.65 -2.76
N SER A 13 -15.66 -8.29 -1.52
CA SER A 13 -15.99 -6.96 -0.95
C SER A 13 -15.31 -5.83 -1.71
N TRP A 14 -14.05 -6.01 -2.16
CA TRP A 14 -13.34 -5.05 -3.01
C TRP A 14 -13.88 -5.03 -4.43
N ALA A 15 -14.29 -6.18 -5.00
CA ALA A 15 -14.92 -6.22 -6.31
C ALA A 15 -16.17 -5.35 -6.36
N LYS A 16 -17.00 -5.39 -5.30
CA LYS A 16 -18.17 -4.52 -5.15
C LYS A 16 -17.77 -3.04 -5.01
N ALA A 17 -16.78 -2.75 -4.17
CA ALA A 17 -16.33 -1.39 -3.91
C ALA A 17 -15.70 -0.72 -5.15
N LEU A 18 -14.96 -1.49 -5.95
CA LEU A 18 -14.26 -1.01 -7.15
C LEU A 18 -15.09 -1.09 -8.43
N ALA A 19 -16.34 -1.58 -8.38
CA ALA A 19 -17.24 -1.64 -9.54
C ALA A 19 -17.39 -0.29 -10.29
N PRO A 20 -17.47 0.88 -9.60
CA PRO A 20 -17.55 2.17 -10.29
C PRO A 20 -16.37 2.48 -11.21
N VAL A 21 -15.19 1.93 -10.93
CA VAL A 21 -13.94 2.17 -11.68
C VAL A 21 -13.53 1.00 -12.57
N GLU A 22 -14.41 0.03 -12.80
CA GLU A 22 -14.15 -1.11 -13.69
C GLU A 22 -13.83 -0.67 -15.14
N PRO A 23 -14.46 0.38 -15.72
CA PRO A 23 -14.03 0.91 -17.02
C PRO A 23 -12.58 1.41 -17.01
N THR A 24 -12.15 2.10 -15.95
CA THR A 24 -10.78 2.59 -15.78
C THR A 24 -9.80 1.42 -15.62
N LEU A 25 -10.14 0.38 -14.86
CA LEU A 25 -9.35 -0.86 -14.76
C LEU A 25 -9.20 -1.55 -16.12
N THR A 26 -10.27 -1.57 -16.94
CA THR A 26 -10.23 -2.12 -18.30
C THR A 26 -9.29 -1.33 -19.21
N ALA A 27 -9.33 0.01 -19.14
CA ALA A 27 -8.45 0.90 -19.89
C ALA A 27 -6.98 0.72 -19.45
N LEU A 28 -6.73 0.61 -18.15
CA LEU A 28 -5.41 0.30 -17.59
C LEU A 28 -4.89 -1.05 -18.08
N GLY A 29 -5.74 -2.08 -18.14
CA GLY A 29 -5.37 -3.37 -18.72
C GLY A 29 -4.95 -3.26 -20.19
N SER A 30 -5.59 -2.38 -20.98
CA SER A 30 -5.21 -2.11 -22.37
C SER A 30 -3.88 -1.36 -22.43
N PHE A 31 -3.70 -0.34 -21.61
CA PHE A 31 -2.43 0.40 -21.47
C PHE A 31 -1.27 -0.54 -21.13
N LEU A 32 -1.44 -1.45 -20.17
CA LEU A 32 -0.38 -2.39 -19.78
C LEU A 32 -0.03 -3.39 -20.90
N ARG A 33 -1.01 -3.82 -21.68
CA ARG A 33 -0.75 -4.65 -22.88
C ARG A 33 0.05 -3.89 -23.93
N GLU A 34 -0.23 -2.60 -24.10
CA GLU A 34 0.57 -1.74 -24.99
C GLU A 34 2.01 -1.57 -24.50
N GLU A 35 2.23 -1.35 -23.19
CA GLU A 35 3.56 -1.30 -22.60
C GLU A 35 4.39 -2.57 -22.91
N VAL A 36 3.75 -3.73 -22.85
CA VAL A 36 4.38 -5.01 -23.21
C VAL A 36 4.64 -5.09 -24.72
N ALA A 37 3.66 -4.71 -25.54
CA ALA A 37 3.76 -4.82 -27.01
C ALA A 37 4.89 -3.96 -27.59
N VAL A 38 5.19 -2.80 -26.97
CA VAL A 38 6.29 -1.92 -27.37
C VAL A 38 7.60 -2.20 -26.63
N GLY A 39 7.69 -3.32 -25.89
CA GLY A 39 8.91 -3.78 -25.22
C GLY A 39 9.29 -3.04 -23.94
N ARG A 40 8.43 -2.17 -23.38
CA ARG A 40 8.73 -1.45 -22.14
C ARG A 40 8.44 -2.30 -20.89
N GLY A 41 7.38 -3.11 -20.93
CA GLY A 41 6.95 -3.92 -19.80
C GLY A 41 6.44 -3.12 -18.61
N TYR A 42 6.10 -3.82 -17.52
CA TYR A 42 5.66 -3.21 -16.26
C TYR A 42 5.95 -4.12 -15.06
N LEU A 43 5.95 -3.53 -13.87
CA LEU A 43 6.08 -4.17 -12.56
C LEU A 43 4.94 -3.68 -11.65
N PRO A 44 4.49 -4.52 -10.69
CA PRO A 44 4.79 -5.95 -10.51
C PRO A 44 4.18 -6.79 -11.63
N GLY A 45 4.47 -8.11 -11.64
CA GLY A 45 3.82 -9.05 -12.55
C GLY A 45 2.29 -9.04 -12.40
N GLY A 46 1.57 -9.36 -13.48
CA GLY A 46 0.11 -9.19 -13.57
C GLY A 46 -0.70 -9.78 -12.41
N ALA A 47 -0.26 -10.92 -11.84
CA ALA A 47 -0.91 -11.55 -10.71
C ALA A 47 -0.81 -10.71 -9.40
N HIS A 48 0.15 -9.80 -9.31
CA HIS A 48 0.40 -9.03 -8.09
C HIS A 48 -0.11 -7.58 -8.16
N ILE A 49 -0.65 -7.11 -9.29
CA ILE A 49 -1.06 -5.70 -9.45
C ILE A 49 -2.11 -5.32 -8.40
N LEU A 50 -3.11 -6.18 -8.20
CA LEU A 50 -4.23 -5.95 -7.28
C LEU A 50 -4.10 -6.69 -5.94
N ARG A 51 -2.90 -7.16 -5.60
CA ARG A 51 -2.65 -7.96 -4.40
C ARG A 51 -3.07 -7.27 -3.10
N ALA A 52 -2.97 -5.96 -3.02
CA ALA A 52 -3.43 -5.21 -1.85
C ALA A 52 -4.92 -5.41 -1.54
N PHE A 53 -5.71 -5.90 -2.49
CA PHE A 53 -7.15 -6.14 -2.37
C PHE A 53 -7.52 -7.63 -2.19
N GLU A 54 -6.56 -8.49 -1.81
CA GLU A 54 -6.82 -9.92 -1.56
C GLU A 54 -7.53 -10.16 -0.23
N GLN A 55 -7.26 -9.34 0.80
CA GLN A 55 -7.94 -9.46 2.10
C GLN A 55 -9.28 -8.73 2.09
N PRO A 56 -10.27 -9.15 2.92
CA PRO A 56 -11.56 -8.48 2.98
C PRO A 56 -11.45 -6.97 3.30
N LEU A 57 -12.23 -6.14 2.63
CA LEU A 57 -12.31 -4.70 2.92
C LEU A 57 -12.70 -4.45 4.38
N ASP A 58 -13.62 -5.27 4.91
CA ASP A 58 -14.14 -5.11 6.27
C ASP A 58 -13.11 -5.44 7.35
N ASP A 59 -12.09 -6.23 7.03
CA ASP A 59 -11.02 -6.61 7.96
C ASP A 59 -9.89 -5.57 8.04
N VAL A 60 -9.88 -4.58 7.14
CA VAL A 60 -8.86 -3.53 7.13
C VAL A 60 -9.03 -2.61 8.34
N ARG A 61 -8.01 -2.53 9.19
CA ARG A 61 -7.96 -1.65 10.37
C ARG A 61 -6.95 -0.53 10.25
N VAL A 62 -5.92 -0.71 9.44
CA VAL A 62 -4.91 0.32 9.17
C VAL A 62 -4.70 0.46 7.67
N LEU A 63 -4.66 1.71 7.18
CA LEU A 63 -4.25 2.06 5.83
C LEU A 63 -2.84 2.64 5.85
N ILE A 64 -1.92 2.06 5.08
CA ILE A 64 -0.59 2.65 4.81
C ILE A 64 -0.47 2.92 3.30
N VAL A 65 -0.21 4.17 2.94
CA VAL A 65 -0.16 4.57 1.53
C VAL A 65 1.28 4.80 1.06
N GLY A 66 1.68 4.05 0.03
CA GLY A 66 2.90 4.27 -0.75
C GLY A 66 2.64 5.07 -2.03
N GLN A 67 3.70 5.38 -2.78
CA GLN A 67 3.61 6.12 -4.04
C GLN A 67 3.36 5.19 -5.23
N ASP A 68 4.36 4.44 -5.61
CA ASP A 68 4.37 3.48 -6.72
C ASP A 68 5.29 2.29 -6.37
N PRO A 69 5.18 1.17 -7.10
CA PRO A 69 6.02 0.01 -6.84
C PRO A 69 7.51 0.30 -7.06
N TYR A 70 8.37 -0.46 -6.41
CA TYR A 70 9.80 -0.42 -6.71
C TYR A 70 10.03 -0.74 -8.19
N PRO A 71 10.87 0.07 -8.91
CA PRO A 71 11.06 -0.11 -10.35
C PRO A 71 12.08 -1.19 -10.69
N THR A 72 12.64 -1.88 -9.69
CA THR A 72 13.61 -2.96 -9.90
C THR A 72 12.89 -4.27 -10.14
N PRO A 73 13.18 -4.99 -11.26
CA PRO A 73 12.62 -6.31 -11.51
C PRO A 73 12.84 -7.28 -10.35
N GLY A 74 11.80 -8.06 -10.02
CA GLY A 74 11.83 -9.01 -8.90
C GLY A 74 11.56 -8.39 -7.52
N HIS A 75 11.57 -7.05 -7.37
CA HIS A 75 11.33 -6.42 -6.07
C HIS A 75 9.85 -6.33 -5.71
N PRO A 76 8.96 -5.66 -6.49
CA PRO A 76 7.61 -5.37 -6.04
C PRO A 76 6.72 -6.59 -6.06
N ILE A 77 5.95 -6.76 -4.99
CA ILE A 77 5.03 -7.88 -4.78
C ILE A 77 3.56 -7.43 -4.70
N GLY A 78 3.25 -6.19 -5.12
CA GLY A 78 1.89 -5.64 -5.11
C GLY A 78 1.43 -5.04 -3.78
N LEU A 79 2.30 -5.01 -2.77
CA LEU A 79 2.08 -4.34 -1.48
C LEU A 79 3.03 -3.15 -1.35
N SER A 80 2.53 -2.02 -0.86
CA SER A 80 3.36 -0.83 -0.69
C SER A 80 4.52 -1.10 0.29
N PHE A 81 5.71 -0.56 -0.01
CA PHE A 81 6.95 -0.73 0.74
C PHE A 81 7.53 -2.16 0.78
N ALA A 82 6.73 -3.19 0.49
CA ALA A 82 7.14 -4.59 0.54
C ALA A 82 7.93 -5.02 -0.71
N VAL A 83 8.81 -5.98 -0.51
CA VAL A 83 9.51 -6.70 -1.58
C VAL A 83 9.45 -8.19 -1.34
N ALA A 84 9.76 -9.00 -2.36
CA ALA A 84 9.84 -10.45 -2.21
C ALA A 84 10.85 -10.85 -1.09
N PRO A 85 10.60 -11.95 -0.38
CA PRO A 85 11.35 -12.30 0.83
C PRO A 85 12.84 -12.57 0.59
N ASP A 86 13.22 -12.91 -0.63
CA ASP A 86 14.59 -13.20 -1.07
C ASP A 86 15.35 -11.96 -1.58
N VAL A 87 14.68 -10.82 -1.74
CA VAL A 87 15.30 -9.57 -2.23
C VAL A 87 16.39 -9.09 -1.28
N ARG A 88 17.59 -8.92 -1.82
CA ARG A 88 18.76 -8.34 -1.13
C ARG A 88 19.51 -7.38 -2.07
N PRO A 89 19.97 -6.24 -1.55
CA PRO A 89 19.72 -5.69 -0.20
C PRO A 89 18.26 -5.26 -0.03
N ILE A 90 17.76 -5.27 1.21
CA ILE A 90 16.44 -4.72 1.56
C ILE A 90 16.40 -3.22 1.20
N PRO A 91 15.31 -2.70 0.60
CA PRO A 91 15.19 -1.29 0.26
C PRO A 91 15.39 -0.36 1.47
N ARG A 92 16.11 0.75 1.27
CA ARG A 92 16.48 1.68 2.35
C ARG A 92 15.28 2.26 3.11
N SER A 93 14.16 2.53 2.41
CA SER A 93 12.94 3.00 3.08
C SER A 93 12.40 1.96 4.04
N LEU A 94 12.44 0.67 3.67
CA LEU A 94 11.99 -0.42 4.50
C LEU A 94 12.92 -0.67 5.68
N ILE A 95 14.23 -0.53 5.50
CA ILE A 95 15.21 -0.53 6.62
C ILE A 95 14.86 0.56 7.63
N ASN A 96 14.51 1.77 7.17
CA ASN A 96 14.13 2.87 8.06
C ASN A 96 12.79 2.58 8.76
N ILE A 97 11.82 1.95 8.08
CA ILE A 97 10.56 1.50 8.69
C ILE A 97 10.85 0.50 9.82
N TYR A 98 11.75 -0.46 9.61
CA TYR A 98 12.13 -1.45 10.62
C TYR A 98 12.88 -0.82 11.79
N ALA A 99 13.76 0.16 11.54
CA ALA A 99 14.43 0.90 12.60
C ALA A 99 13.45 1.66 13.50
N GLU A 100 12.42 2.27 12.89
CA GLU A 100 11.35 2.94 13.62
C GLU A 100 10.46 1.94 14.37
N LEU A 101 10.13 0.79 13.75
CA LEU A 101 9.36 -0.29 14.39
C LEU A 101 10.07 -0.79 15.66
N GLN A 102 11.38 -1.00 15.58
CA GLN A 102 12.20 -1.41 16.73
C GLN A 102 12.23 -0.32 17.81
N SER A 103 12.40 0.93 17.43
CA SER A 103 12.42 2.07 18.36
C SER A 103 11.07 2.31 19.04
N ASP A 104 9.97 2.13 18.32
CA ASP A 104 8.61 2.40 18.77
C ASP A 104 8.03 1.27 19.65
N LEU A 105 8.22 0.02 19.23
CA LEU A 105 7.59 -1.15 19.85
C LEU A 105 8.59 -2.18 20.43
N GLY A 106 9.89 -1.99 20.25
CA GLY A 106 10.92 -2.95 20.70
C GLY A 106 10.97 -4.24 19.87
N LEU A 107 10.26 -4.30 18.74
CA LEU A 107 10.20 -5.50 17.89
C LEU A 107 11.49 -5.68 17.10
N THR A 108 11.96 -6.92 16.99
CA THR A 108 13.15 -7.23 16.20
C THR A 108 12.89 -7.04 14.71
N ALA A 109 13.78 -6.34 14.02
CA ALA A 109 13.72 -6.19 12.58
C ALA A 109 13.90 -7.54 11.89
N PRO A 110 13.02 -7.91 10.92
CA PRO A 110 13.18 -9.14 10.16
C PRO A 110 14.37 -9.06 9.21
N SER A 111 14.86 -10.20 8.78
CA SER A 111 15.94 -10.30 7.79
C SER A 111 15.44 -10.23 6.33
N HIS A 112 14.14 -10.07 6.10
CA HIS A 112 13.48 -10.03 4.78
C HIS A 112 12.65 -8.75 4.61
N GLY A 113 12.20 -8.48 3.37
CA GLY A 113 11.38 -7.30 3.05
C GLY A 113 9.90 -7.61 2.82
N ASP A 114 9.44 -8.78 3.19
CA ASP A 114 8.04 -9.20 3.03
C ASP A 114 7.16 -8.67 4.16
N LEU A 115 6.13 -7.90 3.80
CA LEU A 115 5.13 -7.35 4.72
C LEU A 115 3.77 -8.06 4.63
N THR A 116 3.71 -9.22 3.97
CA THR A 116 2.48 -10.02 3.85
C THR A 116 1.81 -10.28 5.22
N PRO A 117 2.53 -10.57 6.32
CA PRO A 117 1.91 -10.76 7.62
C PRO A 117 1.13 -9.52 8.12
N TRP A 118 1.56 -8.31 7.78
CA TRP A 118 0.78 -7.11 8.10
C TRP A 118 -0.52 -7.05 7.30
N ALA A 119 -0.47 -7.36 5.99
CA ALA A 119 -1.67 -7.40 5.16
C ALA A 119 -2.69 -8.42 5.68
N GLU A 120 -2.25 -9.62 6.07
CA GLU A 120 -3.10 -10.68 6.64
C GLU A 120 -3.72 -10.30 8.00
N ARG A 121 -3.11 -9.35 8.73
CA ARG A 121 -3.62 -8.84 10.01
C ARG A 121 -4.46 -7.58 9.89
N GLY A 122 -4.82 -7.16 8.67
CA GLY A 122 -5.70 -6.03 8.43
C GLY A 122 -5.00 -4.70 8.16
N VAL A 123 -3.75 -4.73 7.65
CA VAL A 123 -3.09 -3.52 7.13
C VAL A 123 -3.25 -3.48 5.62
N LEU A 124 -3.97 -2.51 5.09
CA LEU A 124 -4.01 -2.24 3.65
C LEU A 124 -2.72 -1.50 3.23
N LEU A 125 -1.79 -2.23 2.63
CA LEU A 125 -0.53 -1.71 2.09
C LEU A 125 -0.73 -1.28 0.63
N LEU A 126 -1.25 -0.06 0.41
CA LEU A 126 -1.70 0.42 -0.88
C LEU A 126 -0.72 1.42 -1.49
N ASN A 127 -0.27 1.21 -2.72
CA ASN A 127 0.37 2.25 -3.52
C ASN A 127 -0.69 3.12 -4.22
N ARG A 128 -0.39 4.42 -4.41
CA ARG A 128 -1.25 5.33 -5.20
C ARG A 128 -1.30 4.93 -6.67
N VAL A 129 -0.19 4.43 -7.20
CA VAL A 129 -0.04 3.93 -8.56
C VAL A 129 0.38 2.46 -8.46
N LEU A 130 -0.38 1.54 -9.06
CA LEU A 130 -0.19 0.11 -8.82
C LEU A 130 0.81 -0.56 -9.77
N THR A 131 1.29 0.17 -10.78
CA THR A 131 2.29 -0.34 -11.72
C THR A 131 3.35 0.71 -12.05
N VAL A 132 4.50 0.25 -12.53
CA VAL A 132 5.63 1.11 -12.94
C VAL A 132 6.41 0.44 -14.05
N ARG A 133 7.07 1.21 -14.93
CA ARG A 133 8.06 0.64 -15.87
C ARG A 133 9.32 0.20 -15.14
N PRO A 134 9.93 -0.92 -15.52
CA PRO A 134 11.24 -1.29 -15.01
C PRO A 134 12.25 -0.14 -15.14
N GLY A 135 12.97 0.15 -14.08
CA GLY A 135 13.99 1.19 -14.03
C GLY A 135 13.50 2.65 -14.05
N THR A 136 12.18 2.91 -14.15
CA THR A 136 11.65 4.28 -14.35
C THR A 136 10.59 4.62 -13.30
N PRO A 137 10.97 5.13 -12.12
CA PRO A 137 10.03 5.53 -11.08
C PRO A 137 8.97 6.51 -11.59
N ALA A 138 7.76 6.44 -11.05
CA ALA A 138 6.62 7.31 -11.36
C ALA A 138 6.15 7.28 -12.83
N SER A 139 6.62 6.35 -13.65
CA SER A 139 6.32 6.29 -15.09
C SER A 139 4.86 6.05 -15.45
N HIS A 140 4.07 5.50 -14.53
CA HIS A 140 2.64 5.24 -14.73
C HIS A 140 1.73 6.20 -13.95
N ARG A 141 2.27 7.28 -13.39
CA ARG A 141 1.45 8.36 -12.81
C ARG A 141 0.54 9.00 -13.86
N GLY A 142 -0.68 9.35 -13.47
CA GLY A 142 -1.67 9.97 -14.36
C GLY A 142 -2.19 9.03 -15.46
N LYS A 143 -2.04 7.72 -15.31
CA LYS A 143 -2.57 6.72 -16.24
C LYS A 143 -3.94 6.17 -15.84
N GLY A 144 -4.46 6.59 -14.67
CA GLY A 144 -5.76 6.17 -14.15
C GLY A 144 -5.69 5.37 -12.84
N TRP A 145 -4.50 4.96 -12.39
CA TRP A 145 -4.37 4.25 -11.12
C TRP A 145 -4.83 5.06 -9.92
N GLU A 146 -4.61 6.38 -9.96
CA GLU A 146 -5.04 7.28 -8.89
C GLU A 146 -6.55 7.27 -8.70
N GLU A 147 -7.34 7.18 -9.79
CA GLU A 147 -8.80 7.06 -9.74
C GLU A 147 -9.23 5.74 -9.06
N VAL A 148 -8.59 4.63 -9.42
CA VAL A 148 -8.85 3.32 -8.82
C VAL A 148 -8.54 3.33 -7.32
N THR A 149 -7.40 3.87 -6.92
CA THR A 149 -6.99 3.91 -5.51
C THR A 149 -7.75 4.96 -4.71
N ASP A 150 -8.23 6.04 -5.33
CA ASP A 150 -9.17 6.98 -4.72
C ASP A 150 -10.50 6.31 -4.40
N CYS A 151 -11.08 5.56 -5.36
CA CYS A 151 -12.30 4.79 -5.15
C CYS A 151 -12.13 3.77 -4.01
N ALA A 152 -10.99 3.09 -3.93
CA ALA A 152 -10.70 2.15 -2.86
C ALA A 152 -10.62 2.84 -1.48
N ILE A 153 -9.95 3.99 -1.40
CA ILE A 153 -9.80 4.77 -0.16
C ILE A 153 -11.15 5.33 0.29
N ASP A 154 -11.96 5.86 -0.64
CA ASP A 154 -13.29 6.38 -0.34
C ASP A 154 -14.23 5.26 0.16
N ALA A 155 -14.18 4.07 -0.46
CA ALA A 155 -14.94 2.91 -0.01
C ALA A 155 -14.51 2.46 1.40
N LEU A 156 -13.20 2.46 1.66
CA LEU A 156 -12.66 2.11 2.97
C LEU A 156 -13.06 3.13 4.04
N ALA A 157 -12.99 4.43 3.74
CA ALA A 157 -13.36 5.50 4.66
C ALA A 157 -14.87 5.50 4.98
N SER A 158 -15.71 5.16 4.00
CA SER A 158 -17.18 5.18 4.13
C SER A 158 -17.79 3.90 4.72
N ARG A 159 -17.02 2.80 4.84
CA ARG A 159 -17.56 1.53 5.35
C ARG A 159 -17.99 1.56 6.81
N GLY A 160 -17.46 2.53 7.59
CA GLY A 160 -17.61 2.57 9.05
C GLY A 160 -16.65 1.59 9.77
N GLY A 161 -16.74 1.59 11.12
CA GLY A 161 -15.87 0.76 11.96
C GLY A 161 -14.45 1.31 12.17
N PRO A 162 -13.64 0.64 13.01
CA PRO A 162 -12.32 1.11 13.37
C PRO A 162 -11.37 1.18 12.18
N LEU A 163 -10.76 2.34 11.97
CA LEU A 163 -9.76 2.57 10.92
C LEU A 163 -8.79 3.66 11.35
N VAL A 164 -7.51 3.47 11.06
CA VAL A 164 -6.46 4.47 11.22
C VAL A 164 -5.66 4.56 9.92
N ALA A 165 -5.33 5.76 9.46
CA ALA A 165 -4.45 5.95 8.32
C ALA A 165 -3.05 6.38 8.77
N ILE A 166 -2.01 5.73 8.25
CA ILE A 166 -0.61 6.13 8.41
C ILE A 166 -0.16 6.76 7.09
N LEU A 167 0.13 8.05 7.12
CA LEU A 167 0.40 8.87 5.93
C LEU A 167 1.85 9.35 5.94
N TRP A 168 2.72 8.64 5.22
CA TRP A 168 4.14 8.94 5.14
C TRP A 168 4.49 9.79 3.92
N GLY A 169 4.88 11.04 4.17
CA GLY A 169 5.30 11.98 3.14
C GLY A 169 4.17 12.80 2.54
N ARG A 170 4.55 13.74 1.67
CA ARG A 170 3.61 14.74 1.13
C ARG A 170 2.49 14.13 0.30
N ASP A 171 2.80 13.16 -0.55
CA ASP A 171 1.82 12.57 -1.48
C ASP A 171 0.75 11.76 -0.72
N ALA A 172 1.16 11.01 0.32
CA ALA A 172 0.21 10.30 1.19
C ALA A 172 -0.64 11.29 2.02
N ARG A 173 -0.03 12.34 2.58
CA ARG A 173 -0.75 13.38 3.35
C ARG A 173 -1.76 14.16 2.51
N ALA A 174 -1.58 14.26 1.19
CA ALA A 174 -2.56 14.87 0.30
C ALA A 174 -3.92 14.12 0.29
N LEU A 175 -3.96 12.88 0.75
CA LEU A 175 -5.20 12.10 0.90
C LEU A 175 -6.00 12.43 2.16
N ARG A 176 -5.48 13.32 3.03
CA ARG A 176 -6.14 13.66 4.30
C ARG A 176 -7.59 14.14 4.11
N SER A 177 -7.87 14.85 3.02
CA SER A 177 -9.22 15.33 2.68
C SER A 177 -10.21 14.21 2.30
N ARG A 178 -9.71 13.04 1.89
CA ARG A 178 -10.56 11.84 1.61
C ARG A 178 -10.81 11.00 2.86
N LEU A 179 -10.06 11.25 3.91
CA LEU A 179 -10.07 10.51 5.17
C LEU A 179 -10.73 11.36 6.28
N ASP A 180 -11.79 12.10 5.91
CA ASP A 180 -12.52 12.89 6.88
C ASP A 180 -13.13 12.00 7.98
N GLY A 181 -12.97 12.42 9.25
CA GLY A 181 -13.37 11.63 10.41
C GLY A 181 -12.45 10.44 10.73
N ILE A 182 -11.51 10.06 9.87
CA ILE A 182 -10.57 8.96 10.13
C ILE A 182 -9.30 9.51 10.81
N PRO A 183 -8.91 8.97 11.99
CA PRO A 183 -7.65 9.33 12.63
C PRO A 183 -6.45 9.05 11.73
N CYS A 184 -5.54 10.03 11.61
CA CYS A 184 -4.35 9.92 10.79
C CYS A 184 -3.07 10.10 11.61
N VAL A 185 -2.10 9.23 11.41
CA VAL A 185 -0.73 9.37 11.91
C VAL A 185 0.14 9.84 10.75
N GLU A 186 0.58 11.09 10.82
CA GLU A 186 1.34 11.72 9.75
C GLU A 186 2.81 11.90 10.13
N SER A 187 3.71 11.66 9.16
CA SER A 187 5.13 11.99 9.28
C SER A 187 5.77 12.22 7.91
N PRO A 188 7.03 12.71 7.85
CA PRO A 188 7.83 12.63 6.63
C PRO A 188 7.95 11.20 6.10
N HIS A 189 8.32 11.06 4.82
CA HIS A 189 8.47 9.75 4.19
C HIS A 189 9.69 8.99 4.75
N PRO A 190 9.64 7.65 4.88
CA PRO A 190 10.75 6.83 5.40
C PRO A 190 11.99 6.76 4.48
N SER A 191 11.99 7.41 3.32
CA SER A 191 13.16 7.43 2.45
C SER A 191 14.38 8.06 3.12
N PRO A 192 15.61 7.67 2.77
CA PRO A 192 16.83 8.29 3.30
C PRO A 192 16.89 9.80 3.15
N LEU A 193 16.19 10.36 2.14
CA LEU A 193 16.14 11.79 1.86
C LEU A 193 15.34 12.60 2.90
N SER A 194 14.40 11.95 3.60
CA SER A 194 13.46 12.64 4.50
C SER A 194 13.30 11.99 5.87
N ALA A 195 13.81 10.77 6.09
CA ALA A 195 13.59 10.06 7.33
C ALA A 195 14.11 10.81 8.57
N ARG A 196 15.25 11.51 8.45
CA ARG A 196 15.81 12.32 9.54
C ARG A 196 15.06 13.62 9.82
N SER A 197 14.12 13.99 8.94
CA SER A 197 13.32 15.23 9.09
C SER A 197 12.04 15.01 9.90
N GLY A 198 11.93 13.90 10.67
CA GLY A 198 10.81 13.63 11.56
C GLY A 198 10.03 12.33 11.27
N PHE A 199 10.55 11.43 10.42
CA PHE A 199 10.04 10.06 10.35
C PHE A 199 10.50 9.26 11.57
N PHE A 200 11.80 9.29 11.87
CA PHE A 200 12.33 8.68 13.09
C PHE A 200 11.79 9.41 14.33
N GLY A 201 11.27 8.64 15.28
CA GLY A 201 10.62 9.13 16.48
C GLY A 201 9.16 9.55 16.28
N SER A 202 8.58 9.37 15.09
CA SER A 202 7.16 9.64 14.83
C SER A 202 6.21 8.62 15.49
N ARG A 203 6.73 7.46 15.88
CA ARG A 203 6.02 6.39 16.60
C ARG A 203 4.71 5.99 15.94
N PRO A 204 4.72 5.64 14.64
CA PRO A 204 3.48 5.44 13.89
C PRO A 204 2.73 4.18 14.33
N PHE A 205 3.42 3.15 14.78
CA PHE A 205 2.82 1.85 15.13
C PHE A 205 2.10 1.89 16.47
N SER A 206 2.76 2.39 17.52
CA SER A 206 2.13 2.54 18.83
C SER A 206 0.98 3.54 18.80
N ARG A 207 1.12 4.65 18.07
CA ARG A 207 0.06 5.65 17.88
C ARG A 207 -1.13 5.09 17.12
N ALA A 208 -0.89 4.29 16.06
CA ALA A 208 -1.98 3.62 15.35
C ALA A 208 -2.74 2.66 16.27
N ASN A 209 -2.03 1.89 17.09
CA ASN A 209 -2.65 0.98 18.06
C ASN A 209 -3.47 1.75 19.13
N ALA A 210 -2.96 2.85 19.64
CA ALA A 210 -3.71 3.69 20.58
C ALA A 210 -5.02 4.21 19.95
N LEU A 211 -4.95 4.71 18.71
CA LEU A 211 -6.12 5.22 17.98
C LEU A 211 -7.12 4.10 17.61
N LEU A 212 -6.68 2.86 17.41
CA LEU A 212 -7.58 1.70 17.24
C LEU A 212 -8.29 1.38 18.56
N GLN A 213 -7.57 1.39 19.69
CA GLN A 213 -8.15 1.16 21.01
C GLN A 213 -9.17 2.23 21.41
N GLU A 214 -8.92 3.51 21.07
CA GLU A 214 -9.89 4.60 21.24
C GLU A 214 -11.18 4.37 20.45
N GLN A 215 -11.12 3.64 19.34
CA GLN A 215 -12.26 3.21 18.52
C GLN A 215 -12.87 1.86 18.98
N GLY A 216 -12.40 1.28 20.09
CA GLY A 216 -12.89 0.02 20.64
C GLY A 216 -12.38 -1.23 19.92
N ALA A 217 -11.31 -1.13 19.11
CA ALA A 217 -10.69 -2.26 18.44
C ALA A 217 -9.43 -2.74 19.17
N ASP A 218 -9.09 -4.02 18.97
CA ASP A 218 -7.84 -4.57 19.47
C ASP A 218 -6.62 -3.96 18.74
N PRO A 219 -5.49 -3.81 19.45
CA PRO A 219 -4.25 -3.38 18.82
C PRO A 219 -3.79 -4.38 17.76
N LEU A 220 -3.12 -3.86 16.73
CA LEU A 220 -2.48 -4.68 15.70
C LEU A 220 -1.17 -5.28 16.22
N ASP A 221 -0.93 -6.54 15.90
CA ASP A 221 0.39 -7.16 16.04
C ASP A 221 1.25 -6.78 14.83
N TRP A 222 2.27 -5.97 15.08
CA TRP A 222 3.21 -5.48 14.05
C TRP A 222 4.44 -6.39 13.89
N SER A 223 4.54 -7.53 14.59
CA SER A 223 5.66 -8.46 14.44
C SER A 223 5.72 -9.04 13.01
N LEU A 224 6.93 -9.30 12.56
CA LEU A 224 7.20 -9.90 11.23
C LEU A 224 8.05 -11.17 11.35
N THR A 225 8.23 -11.65 12.57
CA THR A 225 9.01 -12.88 12.89
C THR A 225 8.10 -13.88 13.54
#